data_8f5468fbeadd63b080711d9234e09f36
#
_entry.id   8f5468fbeadd63b080711d9234e09f36
#
_cell.length_a   1.000
_cell.length_b   1.000
_cell.length_c   1.000
_cell.angle_alpha   90.00
_cell.angle_beta   90.00
_cell.angle_gamma   90.00
#
_symmetry.space_group_name_H-M   'P 1'
#
loop_
_entity.id
_entity.type
_entity.pdbx_description
1 polymer ?
#
loop_
_entity_poly.entity_id
_entity_poly.type
_entity_poly.pdbx_seq_one_letter_code
_entity_poly.pdbx_strand_id
1 'polypeptide(L)'
;MNKKGIINFVSLPDIFSIANGTLGVIALYFILIGNISIAARIVFLCIFFDSFDGFLARRKNNSAEFGKTLDSLSDIISFGVVPSLIFINYGDNSIIALLLGVIYVIFGLLRLSRFNAIDSSEYYGLPITIGAIFVILLFLSKINFYLYSILLILTSFLFISSLKIQRPSKNGKSLVLSSTIFVIISLIPFPYIIIVSRALLIVLSSIFFIYIIFLLKKERDG
;
A
#
# COMPACT_ATOMS: atom_id res chain seq x y z
N MET A 1 -5.61 -37.26 -6.09
CA MET A 1 -5.57 -35.90 -5.50
C MET A 1 -5.71 -36.00 -3.99
N ASN A 2 -4.62 -35.78 -3.25
CA ASN A 2 -4.66 -35.79 -1.78
C ASN A 2 -5.48 -34.55 -1.33
N LYS A 3 -6.64 -34.78 -0.71
CA LYS A 3 -7.48 -33.72 -0.13
C LYS A 3 -6.81 -33.18 1.14
N LYS A 4 -5.74 -32.38 0.95
CA LYS A 4 -5.18 -31.62 2.06
C LYS A 4 -6.18 -30.53 2.44
N GLY A 5 -6.67 -30.51 3.68
CA GLY A 5 -7.50 -29.44 4.19
C GLY A 5 -6.75 -28.09 4.07
N ILE A 6 -7.48 -26.97 3.93
CA ILE A 6 -6.91 -25.63 3.68
C ILE A 6 -5.87 -25.22 4.76
N ILE A 7 -6.06 -25.68 5.99
CA ILE A 7 -5.14 -25.42 7.13
C ILE A 7 -3.72 -25.93 6.86
N ASN A 8 -3.57 -26.98 6.04
CA ASN A 8 -2.26 -27.55 5.70
C ASN A 8 -1.45 -26.67 4.72
N PHE A 9 -2.10 -25.68 4.09
CA PHE A 9 -1.46 -24.71 3.21
C PHE A 9 -1.03 -23.43 3.96
N VAL A 10 -1.64 -23.17 5.13
CA VAL A 10 -1.37 -21.95 5.90
C VAL A 10 -0.03 -22.08 6.63
N SER A 11 0.86 -21.16 6.34
CA SER A 11 2.17 -21.02 6.99
C SER A 11 2.19 -19.85 7.97
N LEU A 12 3.26 -19.71 8.78
CA LEU A 12 3.37 -18.60 9.73
C LEU A 12 3.32 -17.22 9.06
N PRO A 13 3.97 -16.94 7.91
CA PRO A 13 3.78 -15.68 7.18
C PRO A 13 2.31 -15.41 6.82
N ASP A 14 1.57 -16.42 6.38
CA ASP A 14 0.19 -16.27 5.93
C ASP A 14 -0.75 -15.76 7.04
N ILE A 15 -0.43 -16.03 8.30
CA ILE A 15 -1.16 -15.48 9.46
C ILE A 15 -1.07 -13.95 9.49
N PHE A 16 0.07 -13.39 9.11
CA PHE A 16 0.26 -11.94 9.03
C PHE A 16 -0.47 -11.33 7.84
N SER A 17 -0.50 -12.02 6.69
CA SER A 17 -1.31 -11.61 5.54
C SER A 17 -2.81 -11.63 5.89
N ILE A 18 -3.29 -12.66 6.62
CA ILE A 18 -4.67 -12.73 7.13
C ILE A 18 -4.94 -11.55 8.09
N ALA A 19 -4.01 -11.25 9.00
CA ALA A 19 -4.14 -10.12 9.92
C ALA A 19 -4.21 -8.78 9.15
N ASN A 20 -3.38 -8.59 8.11
CA ASN A 20 -3.43 -7.45 7.22
C ASN A 20 -4.83 -7.29 6.61
N GLY A 21 -5.36 -8.32 5.95
CA GLY A 21 -6.70 -8.30 5.34
C GLY A 21 -7.82 -8.07 6.36
N THR A 22 -7.72 -8.69 7.55
CA THR A 22 -8.69 -8.51 8.63
C THR A 22 -8.71 -7.07 9.13
N LEU A 23 -7.54 -6.45 9.33
CA LEU A 23 -7.43 -5.04 9.69
C LEU A 23 -8.01 -4.14 8.58
N GLY A 24 -7.82 -4.51 7.30
CA GLY A 24 -8.47 -3.84 6.18
C GLY A 24 -9.99 -3.84 6.31
N VAL A 25 -10.60 -4.98 6.63
CA VAL A 25 -12.06 -5.08 6.88
C VAL A 25 -12.49 -4.25 8.11
N ILE A 26 -11.69 -4.23 9.17
CA ILE A 26 -11.95 -3.37 10.34
C ILE A 26 -11.88 -1.89 9.94
N ALA A 27 -10.94 -1.49 9.09
CA ALA A 27 -10.88 -0.13 8.57
C ALA A 27 -12.13 0.24 7.76
N LEU A 28 -12.66 -0.68 6.93
CA LEU A 28 -13.94 -0.49 6.22
C LEU A 28 -15.09 -0.26 7.18
N TYR A 29 -15.18 -1.01 8.28
CA TYR A 29 -16.19 -0.77 9.32
C TYR A 29 -16.10 0.65 9.89
N PHE A 30 -14.88 1.16 10.19
CA PHE A 30 -14.71 2.52 10.68
C PHE A 30 -15.08 3.57 9.65
N ILE A 31 -14.91 3.31 8.35
CA ILE A 31 -15.41 4.19 7.29
C ILE A 31 -16.95 4.24 7.33
N LEU A 32 -17.62 3.08 7.43
CA LEU A 32 -19.08 2.99 7.46
C LEU A 32 -19.71 3.75 8.62
N ILE A 33 -19.07 3.78 9.78
CA ILE A 33 -19.55 4.54 10.96
C ILE A 33 -19.04 5.99 10.99
N GLY A 34 -18.43 6.49 9.91
CA GLY A 34 -17.96 7.88 9.79
C GLY A 34 -16.62 8.20 10.45
N ASN A 35 -15.94 7.23 11.05
CA ASN A 35 -14.65 7.42 11.72
C ASN A 35 -13.45 7.25 10.76
N ILE A 36 -13.42 8.07 9.70
CA ILE A 36 -12.43 7.97 8.61
C ILE A 36 -10.99 8.12 9.11
N SER A 37 -10.78 8.97 10.13
CA SER A 37 -9.44 9.16 10.72
C SER A 37 -8.90 7.91 11.41
N ILE A 38 -9.76 7.11 12.02
CA ILE A 38 -9.35 5.82 12.61
C ILE A 38 -9.05 4.83 11.49
N ALA A 39 -9.90 4.75 10.46
CA ALA A 39 -9.66 3.91 9.30
C ALA A 39 -8.29 4.20 8.65
N ALA A 40 -7.95 5.47 8.45
CA ALA A 40 -6.66 5.88 7.90
C ALA A 40 -5.47 5.42 8.76
N ARG A 41 -5.61 5.43 10.08
CA ARG A 41 -4.58 4.96 11.02
C ARG A 41 -4.43 3.44 10.99
N ILE A 42 -5.52 2.70 10.83
CA ILE A 42 -5.49 1.23 10.71
C ILE A 42 -4.70 0.81 9.48
N VAL A 43 -4.73 1.57 8.37
CA VAL A 43 -3.90 1.26 7.19
C VAL A 43 -2.40 1.22 7.55
N PHE A 44 -1.91 2.04 8.46
CA PHE A 44 -0.52 1.95 8.93
C PHE A 44 -0.22 0.65 9.68
N LEU A 45 -1.19 0.11 10.43
CA LEU A 45 -1.06 -1.22 11.01
C LEU A 45 -1.05 -2.31 9.93
N CYS A 46 -1.88 -2.18 8.90
CA CYS A 46 -1.86 -3.10 7.76
C CYS A 46 -0.47 -3.14 7.10
N ILE A 47 0.17 -1.97 6.90
CA ILE A 47 1.53 -1.87 6.34
C ILE A 47 2.56 -2.60 7.22
N PHE A 48 2.42 -2.52 8.54
CA PHE A 48 3.30 -3.24 9.45
C PHE A 48 3.17 -4.75 9.29
N PHE A 49 1.94 -5.29 9.27
CA PHE A 49 1.69 -6.72 9.12
C PHE A 49 2.16 -7.25 7.75
N ASP A 50 1.90 -6.53 6.66
CA ASP A 50 2.41 -6.81 5.31
C ASP A 50 3.94 -6.85 5.26
N SER A 51 4.61 -5.87 5.88
CA SER A 51 6.07 -5.86 5.92
C SER A 51 6.64 -7.03 6.71
N PHE A 52 5.91 -7.50 7.71
CA PHE A 52 6.34 -8.58 8.59
C PHE A 52 6.19 -9.95 7.93
N ASP A 53 5.10 -10.20 7.19
CA ASP A 53 4.95 -11.45 6.43
C ASP A 53 6.00 -11.56 5.33
N GLY A 54 6.24 -10.49 4.56
CA GLY A 54 7.31 -10.43 3.57
C GLY A 54 8.72 -10.65 4.15
N PHE A 55 8.97 -10.23 5.39
CA PHE A 55 10.20 -10.53 6.09
C PHE A 55 10.33 -12.02 6.45
N LEU A 56 9.26 -12.62 6.98
CA LEU A 56 9.23 -14.04 7.37
C LEU A 56 9.30 -14.97 6.14
N ALA A 57 8.58 -14.64 5.06
CA ALA A 57 8.57 -15.42 3.83
C ALA A 57 9.98 -15.51 3.22
N ARG A 58 10.72 -14.40 3.20
CA ARG A 58 12.11 -14.37 2.71
C ARG A 58 13.08 -15.23 3.51
N ARG A 59 12.81 -15.45 4.80
CA ARG A 59 13.66 -16.30 5.65
C ARG A 59 13.45 -17.79 5.41
N LYS A 60 12.24 -18.19 4.99
CA LYS A 60 11.91 -19.62 4.81
C LYS A 60 12.25 -20.17 3.43
N ASN A 61 12.68 -19.35 2.46
CA ASN A 61 12.93 -19.74 1.07
C ASN A 61 11.73 -20.46 0.38
N ASN A 62 10.55 -20.42 0.94
CA ASN A 62 9.33 -21.06 0.48
C ASN A 62 8.22 -20.02 0.39
N SER A 63 8.20 -19.23 -0.67
CA SER A 63 6.98 -18.54 -1.07
C SER A 63 6.09 -19.55 -1.78
N ALA A 64 5.27 -20.28 -1.00
CA ALA A 64 4.23 -21.09 -1.59
C ALA A 64 3.31 -20.17 -2.41
N GLU A 65 2.89 -20.60 -3.60
CA GLU A 65 1.98 -19.87 -4.48
C GLU A 65 0.71 -19.42 -3.74
N PHE A 66 0.25 -20.26 -2.80
CA PHE A 66 -0.85 -19.96 -1.90
C PHE A 66 -0.60 -18.68 -1.09
N GLY A 67 0.55 -18.54 -0.43
CA GLY A 67 0.88 -17.37 0.39
C GLY A 67 0.96 -16.09 -0.45
N LYS A 68 1.58 -16.15 -1.64
CA LYS A 68 1.66 -15.01 -2.56
C LYS A 68 0.26 -14.53 -3.03
N THR A 69 -0.65 -15.49 -3.27
CA THR A 69 -2.03 -15.17 -3.67
C THR A 69 -2.80 -14.57 -2.50
N LEU A 70 -2.67 -15.14 -1.30
CA LEU A 70 -3.33 -14.67 -0.07
C LEU A 70 -2.89 -13.24 0.28
N ASP A 71 -1.59 -12.97 0.20
CA ASP A 71 -0.99 -11.65 0.39
C ASP A 71 -1.61 -10.62 -0.58
N SER A 72 -1.64 -10.92 -1.88
CA SER A 72 -2.24 -10.04 -2.88
C SER A 72 -3.74 -9.79 -2.66
N LEU A 73 -4.49 -10.79 -2.18
CA LEU A 73 -5.91 -10.62 -1.83
C LEU A 73 -6.11 -9.74 -0.59
N SER A 74 -5.23 -9.87 0.40
CA SER A 74 -5.22 -9.02 1.58
C SER A 74 -4.85 -7.57 1.22
N ASP A 75 -3.81 -7.41 0.39
CA ASP A 75 -3.32 -6.13 -0.06
C ASP A 75 -4.35 -5.31 -0.83
N ILE A 76 -5.15 -5.93 -1.71
CA ILE A 76 -6.15 -5.17 -2.44
C ILE A 76 -7.23 -4.62 -1.51
N ILE A 77 -7.57 -5.31 -0.43
CA ILE A 77 -8.51 -4.81 0.57
C ILE A 77 -7.89 -3.63 1.31
N SER A 78 -6.71 -3.82 1.90
CA SER A 78 -6.07 -2.88 2.81
C SER A 78 -5.47 -1.67 2.11
N PHE A 79 -4.90 -1.85 0.91
CA PHE A 79 -4.13 -0.81 0.19
C PHE A 79 -4.79 -0.35 -1.11
N GLY A 80 -5.81 -1.08 -1.60
CA GLY A 80 -6.63 -0.69 -2.73
C GLY A 80 -7.95 -0.07 -2.27
N VAL A 81 -8.82 -0.88 -1.69
CA VAL A 81 -10.22 -0.51 -1.38
C VAL A 81 -10.29 0.52 -0.25
N VAL A 82 -9.60 0.29 0.87
CA VAL A 82 -9.66 1.21 2.03
C VAL A 82 -9.19 2.62 1.68
N PRO A 83 -8.01 2.85 1.08
CA PRO A 83 -7.58 4.20 0.68
C PRO A 83 -8.50 4.85 -0.35
N SER A 84 -9.04 4.07 -1.29
CA SER A 84 -10.03 4.55 -2.25
C SER A 84 -11.28 5.10 -1.58
N LEU A 85 -11.86 4.35 -0.63
CA LEU A 85 -13.06 4.79 0.09
C LEU A 85 -12.78 5.98 1.02
N ILE A 86 -11.60 6.08 1.61
CA ILE A 86 -11.17 7.27 2.36
C ILE A 86 -11.13 8.49 1.43
N PHE A 87 -10.59 8.35 0.22
CA PHE A 87 -10.59 9.42 -0.77
C PHE A 87 -12.01 9.80 -1.24
N ILE A 88 -12.88 8.82 -1.52
CA ILE A 88 -14.27 9.05 -1.92
C ILE A 88 -15.02 9.84 -0.85
N ASN A 89 -14.86 9.44 0.40
CA ASN A 89 -15.47 10.14 1.53
C ASN A 89 -14.92 11.57 1.68
N TYR A 90 -13.61 11.76 1.46
CA TYR A 90 -13.00 13.09 1.48
C TYR A 90 -13.54 14.03 0.40
N GLY A 91 -14.00 13.50 -0.71
CA GLY A 91 -14.69 14.21 -1.81
C GLY A 91 -16.20 14.25 -1.66
N ASP A 92 -16.72 14.19 -0.43
CA ASP A 92 -18.17 14.26 -0.09
C ASP A 92 -19.01 13.22 -0.85
N ASN A 93 -18.45 12.04 -1.12
CA ASN A 93 -19.07 10.97 -1.89
C ASN A 93 -19.57 11.40 -3.28
N SER A 94 -18.96 12.43 -3.86
CA SER A 94 -19.29 12.91 -5.19
C SER A 94 -19.01 11.85 -6.26
N ILE A 95 -19.74 11.92 -7.39
CA ILE A 95 -19.54 11.00 -8.51
C ILE A 95 -18.11 11.06 -9.07
N ILE A 96 -17.48 12.24 -9.04
CA ILE A 96 -16.09 12.42 -9.48
C ILE A 96 -15.15 11.67 -8.53
N ALA A 97 -15.34 11.83 -7.21
CA ALA A 97 -14.53 11.11 -6.21
C ALA A 97 -14.71 9.60 -6.37
N LEU A 98 -15.94 9.11 -6.61
CA LEU A 98 -16.21 7.71 -6.86
C LEU A 98 -15.46 7.20 -8.09
N LEU A 99 -15.55 7.89 -9.23
CA LEU A 99 -14.87 7.47 -10.47
C LEU A 99 -13.36 7.41 -10.29
N LEU A 100 -12.76 8.41 -9.64
CA LEU A 100 -11.32 8.44 -9.38
C LEU A 100 -10.88 7.35 -8.40
N GLY A 101 -11.65 7.11 -7.35
CA GLY A 101 -11.41 6.02 -6.41
C GLY A 101 -11.50 4.65 -7.07
N VAL A 102 -12.46 4.43 -7.96
CA VAL A 102 -12.58 3.20 -8.76
C VAL A 102 -11.36 2.99 -9.67
N ILE A 103 -10.88 4.05 -10.33
CA ILE A 103 -9.65 3.99 -11.16
C ILE A 103 -8.45 3.54 -10.31
N TYR A 104 -8.30 4.10 -9.11
CA TYR A 104 -7.23 3.71 -8.19
C TYR A 104 -7.27 2.22 -7.85
N VAL A 105 -8.46 1.67 -7.54
CA VAL A 105 -8.64 0.23 -7.25
C VAL A 105 -8.33 -0.63 -8.49
N ILE A 106 -8.84 -0.26 -9.67
CA ILE A 106 -8.60 -1.00 -10.92
C ILE A 106 -7.10 -1.10 -11.20
N PHE A 107 -6.37 0.02 -11.09
CA PHE A 107 -4.93 0.02 -11.36
C PHE A 107 -4.13 -0.73 -10.30
N GLY A 108 -4.59 -0.70 -9.05
CA GLY A 108 -4.06 -1.55 -7.98
C GLY A 108 -4.24 -3.04 -8.28
N LEU A 109 -5.44 -3.46 -8.73
CA LEU A 109 -5.73 -4.83 -9.16
C LEU A 109 -4.84 -5.27 -10.32
N LEU A 110 -4.72 -4.45 -11.36
CA LEU A 110 -3.87 -4.74 -12.52
C LEU A 110 -2.40 -4.90 -12.10
N ARG A 111 -1.92 -4.05 -11.19
CA ARG A 111 -0.57 -4.14 -10.63
C ARG A 111 -0.34 -5.45 -9.88
N LEU A 112 -1.25 -5.85 -9.00
CA LEU A 112 -1.15 -7.10 -8.22
C LEU A 112 -1.26 -8.32 -9.13
N SER A 113 -2.14 -8.29 -10.13
CA SER A 113 -2.27 -9.35 -11.13
C SER A 113 -0.98 -9.52 -11.93
N ARG A 114 -0.36 -8.40 -12.38
CA ARG A 114 0.93 -8.44 -13.07
C ARG A 114 2.02 -9.05 -12.18
N PHE A 115 2.07 -8.66 -10.90
CA PHE A 115 3.04 -9.20 -9.94
C PHE A 115 2.88 -10.71 -9.72
N ASN A 116 1.64 -11.22 -9.75
CA ASN A 116 1.37 -12.64 -9.61
C ASN A 116 1.63 -13.45 -10.91
N ALA A 117 1.40 -12.83 -12.07
CA ALA A 117 1.54 -13.51 -13.36
C ALA A 117 3.00 -13.60 -13.85
N ILE A 118 3.85 -12.65 -13.46
CA ILE A 118 5.22 -12.57 -13.95
C ILE A 118 6.17 -13.07 -12.87
N ASP A 119 6.78 -14.23 -13.10
CA ASP A 119 7.81 -14.82 -12.24
C ASP A 119 9.18 -14.19 -12.53
N SER A 120 9.26 -12.85 -12.51
CA SER A 120 10.49 -12.13 -12.80
C SER A 120 11.21 -11.72 -11.52
N SER A 121 12.55 -11.67 -11.60
CA SER A 121 13.39 -11.08 -10.58
C SER A 121 13.21 -9.55 -10.46
N GLU A 122 12.41 -8.95 -11.33
CA GLU A 122 12.26 -7.52 -11.51
C GLU A 122 10.86 -7.05 -11.10
N TYR A 123 10.81 -5.94 -10.34
CA TYR A 123 9.57 -5.29 -9.95
C TYR A 123 9.28 -4.12 -10.89
N TYR A 124 8.07 -4.11 -11.47
CA TYR A 124 7.60 -3.02 -12.32
C TYR A 124 6.44 -2.29 -11.66
N GLY A 125 6.46 -0.96 -11.79
CA GLY A 125 5.45 -0.07 -11.25
C GLY A 125 5.52 0.12 -9.73
N LEU A 126 4.82 1.14 -9.24
CA LEU A 126 4.81 1.50 -7.82
C LEU A 126 4.21 0.35 -6.98
N PRO A 127 4.84 -0.05 -5.86
CA PRO A 127 4.21 -0.96 -4.90
C PRO A 127 2.89 -0.38 -4.36
N ILE A 128 1.84 -1.22 -4.27
CA ILE A 128 0.51 -0.77 -3.83
C ILE A 128 0.55 -0.22 -2.40
N THR A 129 1.38 -0.80 -1.54
CA THR A 129 1.64 -0.36 -0.16
C THR A 129 2.16 1.07 -0.12
N ILE A 130 3.12 1.43 -1.00
CA ILE A 130 3.66 2.81 -1.10
C ILE A 130 2.58 3.77 -1.59
N GLY A 131 1.79 3.37 -2.58
CA GLY A 131 0.65 4.16 -3.05
C GLY A 131 -0.36 4.42 -1.93
N ALA A 132 -0.70 3.40 -1.14
CA ALA A 132 -1.59 3.53 0.02
C ALA A 132 -1.03 4.50 1.07
N ILE A 133 0.26 4.38 1.42
CA ILE A 133 0.94 5.34 2.33
C ILE A 133 0.73 6.77 1.83
N PHE A 134 1.01 7.00 0.54
CA PHE A 134 0.92 8.33 -0.05
C PHE A 134 -0.51 8.87 0.02
N VAL A 135 -1.50 8.08 -0.38
CA VAL A 135 -2.93 8.44 -0.35
C VAL A 135 -3.40 8.75 1.08
N ILE A 136 -3.00 7.95 2.07
CA ILE A 136 -3.35 8.18 3.47
C ILE A 136 -2.68 9.45 4.03
N LEU A 137 -1.43 9.70 3.69
CA LEU A 137 -0.75 10.93 4.11
C LEU A 137 -1.39 12.18 3.51
N LEU A 138 -1.85 12.12 2.25
CA LEU A 138 -2.62 13.21 1.61
C LEU A 138 -3.90 13.50 2.37
N PHE A 139 -4.66 12.46 2.76
CA PHE A 139 -5.85 12.59 3.59
C PHE A 139 -5.54 13.25 4.95
N LEU A 140 -4.57 12.71 5.68
CA LEU A 140 -4.20 13.21 7.00
C LEU A 140 -3.65 14.65 6.97
N SER A 141 -3.03 15.05 5.87
CA SER A 141 -2.51 16.41 5.66
C SER A 141 -3.60 17.43 5.36
N LYS A 142 -4.84 17.01 5.17
CA LYS A 142 -6.00 17.86 4.83
C LYS A 142 -5.70 18.79 3.65
N ILE A 143 -5.14 18.25 2.58
CA ILE A 143 -4.88 19.04 1.37
C ILE A 143 -6.18 19.29 0.59
N ASN A 144 -6.13 20.28 -0.30
CA ASN A 144 -7.27 20.59 -1.17
C ASN A 144 -7.68 19.36 -2.01
N PHE A 145 -8.99 19.14 -2.17
CA PHE A 145 -9.55 17.99 -2.91
C PHE A 145 -9.04 17.89 -4.35
N TYR A 146 -8.91 19.01 -5.07
CA TYR A 146 -8.43 18.98 -6.45
C TYR A 146 -6.97 18.50 -6.55
N LEU A 147 -6.10 18.99 -5.66
CA LEU A 147 -4.72 18.54 -5.60
C LEU A 147 -4.65 17.05 -5.19
N TYR A 148 -5.46 16.63 -4.23
CA TYR A 148 -5.55 15.23 -3.83
C TYR A 148 -5.97 14.35 -5.02
N SER A 149 -6.97 14.78 -5.80
CA SER A 149 -7.46 14.06 -6.99
C SER A 149 -6.35 13.89 -8.05
N ILE A 150 -5.62 14.95 -8.34
CA ILE A 150 -4.50 14.91 -9.29
C ILE A 150 -3.44 13.92 -8.82
N LEU A 151 -3.06 13.99 -7.54
CA LEU A 151 -2.03 13.12 -6.97
C LEU A 151 -2.49 11.65 -6.87
N LEU A 152 -3.78 11.41 -6.62
CA LEU A 152 -4.36 10.07 -6.65
C LEU A 152 -4.27 9.47 -8.06
N ILE A 153 -4.64 10.23 -9.09
CA ILE A 153 -4.56 9.80 -10.49
C ILE A 153 -3.11 9.48 -10.87
N LEU A 154 -2.16 10.36 -10.54
CA LEU A 154 -0.74 10.13 -10.80
C LEU A 154 -0.25 8.85 -10.12
N THR A 155 -0.63 8.62 -8.86
CA THR A 155 -0.31 7.40 -8.12
C THR A 155 -0.89 6.17 -8.81
N SER A 156 -2.13 6.25 -9.30
CA SER A 156 -2.79 5.16 -10.02
C SER A 156 -2.04 4.80 -11.30
N PHE A 157 -1.64 5.78 -12.11
CA PHE A 157 -0.85 5.53 -13.32
C PHE A 157 0.53 4.93 -13.00
N LEU A 158 1.14 5.30 -11.87
CA LEU A 158 2.41 4.73 -11.45
C LEU A 158 2.30 3.23 -11.10
N PHE A 159 1.14 2.72 -10.68
CA PHE A 159 0.92 1.28 -10.46
C PHE A 159 1.13 0.46 -11.73
N ILE A 160 0.61 0.95 -12.86
CA ILE A 160 0.67 0.23 -14.15
C ILE A 160 1.89 0.61 -15.00
N SER A 161 2.73 1.54 -14.52
CA SER A 161 3.92 1.98 -15.24
C SER A 161 4.92 0.84 -15.46
N SER A 162 5.78 1.00 -16.47
CA SER A 162 6.92 0.11 -16.75
C SER A 162 8.18 0.47 -15.96
N LEU A 163 8.09 1.42 -15.02
CA LEU A 163 9.23 1.83 -14.19
C LEU A 163 9.76 0.63 -13.41
N LYS A 164 11.04 0.32 -13.64
CA LYS A 164 11.73 -0.77 -12.96
C LYS A 164 12.18 -0.33 -11.59
N ILE A 165 11.61 -0.96 -10.55
CA ILE A 165 11.95 -0.67 -9.16
C ILE A 165 12.87 -1.78 -8.64
N GLN A 166 14.00 -1.41 -8.06
CA GLN A 166 14.91 -2.37 -7.46
C GLN A 166 14.27 -3.06 -6.26
N ARG A 167 14.47 -4.37 -6.16
CA ARG A 167 14.03 -5.13 -4.97
C ARG A 167 14.65 -4.54 -3.71
N PRO A 168 13.87 -4.32 -2.64
CA PRO A 168 14.45 -4.01 -1.34
C PRO A 168 15.42 -5.11 -0.92
N SER A 169 16.47 -4.72 -0.17
CA SER A 169 17.52 -5.60 0.33
C SER A 169 16.97 -6.95 0.81
N LYS A 170 17.70 -8.05 0.50
CA LYS A 170 17.34 -9.43 0.88
C LYS A 170 17.03 -9.60 2.39
N ASN A 171 17.58 -8.76 3.24
CA ASN A 171 17.42 -8.88 4.69
C ASN A 171 16.03 -8.44 5.23
N GLY A 172 15.23 -7.70 4.46
CA GLY A 172 13.86 -7.30 4.86
C GLY A 172 13.74 -6.53 6.18
N LYS A 173 14.80 -6.48 7.02
CA LYS A 173 14.80 -5.78 8.31
C LYS A 173 14.51 -4.29 8.18
N SER A 174 15.00 -3.66 7.11
CA SER A 174 14.76 -2.24 6.83
C SER A 174 13.29 -1.94 6.56
N LEU A 175 12.56 -2.87 5.91
CA LEU A 175 11.13 -2.71 5.64
C LEU A 175 10.31 -2.79 6.92
N VAL A 176 10.60 -3.76 7.78
CA VAL A 176 9.93 -3.87 9.08
C VAL A 176 10.23 -2.65 9.94
N LEU A 177 11.48 -2.17 9.97
CA LEU A 177 11.85 -0.98 10.72
C LEU A 177 11.14 0.27 10.20
N SER A 178 11.06 0.45 8.87
CA SER A 178 10.33 1.60 8.29
C SER A 178 8.83 1.52 8.56
N SER A 179 8.21 0.32 8.50
CA SER A 179 6.79 0.15 8.80
C SER A 179 6.46 0.41 10.27
N THR A 180 7.38 0.13 11.20
CA THR A 180 7.21 0.46 12.62
C THR A 180 7.06 1.98 12.83
N ILE A 181 7.75 2.80 12.01
CA ILE A 181 7.61 4.26 12.06
C ILE A 181 6.16 4.67 11.77
N PHE A 182 5.51 4.05 10.77
CA PHE A 182 4.10 4.36 10.45
C PHE A 182 3.15 3.96 11.57
N VAL A 183 3.43 2.86 12.29
CA VAL A 183 2.66 2.50 13.50
C VAL A 183 2.79 3.58 14.57
N ILE A 184 4.00 4.08 14.83
CA ILE A 184 4.22 5.17 15.78
C ILE A 184 3.44 6.42 15.36
N ILE A 185 3.49 6.77 14.07
CA ILE A 185 2.74 7.91 13.51
C ILE A 185 1.23 7.72 13.72
N SER A 186 0.71 6.49 13.61
CA SER A 186 -0.71 6.21 13.83
C SER A 186 -1.18 6.54 15.24
N LEU A 187 -0.28 6.58 16.23
CA LEU A 187 -0.58 6.90 17.63
C LEU A 187 -0.55 8.40 17.93
N ILE A 188 -0.07 9.24 17.00
CA ILE A 188 0.04 10.69 17.22
C ILE A 188 -1.37 11.31 17.33
N PRO A 189 -1.66 12.10 18.39
CA PRO A 189 -2.95 12.77 18.56
C PRO A 189 -3.22 13.84 17.48
N PHE A 190 -4.49 14.07 17.17
CA PHE A 190 -4.90 15.30 16.49
C PHE A 190 -4.66 16.50 17.43
N PRO A 191 -4.16 17.65 16.93
CA PRO A 191 -3.89 18.06 15.54
C PRO A 191 -2.46 17.77 15.04
N TYR A 192 -1.56 17.24 15.86
CA TYR A 192 -0.14 17.08 15.53
C TYR A 192 0.09 16.17 14.31
N ILE A 193 -0.80 15.19 14.08
CA ILE A 193 -0.70 14.29 12.93
C ILE A 193 -0.73 15.04 11.59
N ILE A 194 -1.39 16.18 11.51
CA ILE A 194 -1.46 17.00 10.29
C ILE A 194 -0.07 17.55 9.95
N ILE A 195 0.66 18.03 10.94
CA ILE A 195 2.00 18.60 10.75
C ILE A 195 2.97 17.49 10.35
N VAL A 196 2.93 16.36 11.06
CA VAL A 196 3.80 15.21 10.78
C VAL A 196 3.51 14.63 9.41
N SER A 197 2.25 14.47 9.02
CA SER A 197 1.90 13.95 7.69
C SER A 197 2.35 14.89 6.58
N ARG A 198 2.24 16.21 6.73
CA ARG A 198 2.77 17.19 5.77
C ARG A 198 4.28 17.11 5.62
N ALA A 199 5.01 17.02 6.73
CA ALA A 199 6.47 16.87 6.71
C ALA A 199 6.87 15.58 5.98
N LEU A 200 6.22 14.46 6.28
CA LEU A 200 6.47 13.19 5.61
C LEU A 200 6.15 13.22 4.12
N LEU A 201 5.06 13.88 3.70
CA LEU A 201 4.74 14.05 2.28
C LEU A 201 5.85 14.80 1.55
N ILE A 202 6.38 15.87 2.14
CA ILE A 202 7.49 16.64 1.55
C ILE A 202 8.73 15.73 1.40
N VAL A 203 9.08 14.98 2.43
CA VAL A 203 10.24 14.08 2.41
C VAL A 203 10.04 12.97 1.37
N LEU A 204 8.90 12.30 1.36
CA LEU A 204 8.62 11.21 0.41
C LEU A 204 8.55 11.70 -1.03
N SER A 205 7.92 12.86 -1.28
CA SER A 205 7.87 13.43 -2.63
C SER A 205 9.27 13.85 -3.12
N SER A 206 10.11 14.38 -2.23
CA SER A 206 11.50 14.74 -2.56
C SER A 206 12.34 13.52 -2.90
N ILE A 207 12.26 12.45 -2.11
CA ILE A 207 12.95 11.17 -2.36
C ILE A 207 12.48 10.58 -3.70
N PHE A 208 11.17 10.58 -3.94
CA PHE A 208 10.60 10.06 -5.17
C PHE A 208 11.05 10.86 -6.41
N PHE A 209 11.10 12.19 -6.30
CA PHE A 209 11.57 13.06 -7.38
C PHE A 209 13.06 12.84 -7.69
N ILE A 210 13.91 12.73 -6.66
CA ILE A 210 15.33 12.40 -6.82
C ILE A 210 15.50 11.02 -7.48
N TYR A 211 14.70 10.03 -7.09
CA TYR A 211 14.74 8.69 -7.67
C TYR A 211 14.35 8.70 -9.16
N ILE A 212 13.31 9.45 -9.54
CA ILE A 212 12.93 9.61 -10.96
C ILE A 212 14.05 10.27 -11.76
N ILE A 213 14.66 11.35 -11.26
CA ILE A 213 15.79 12.01 -11.93
C ILE A 213 16.94 11.02 -12.14
N PHE A 214 17.25 10.21 -11.12
CA PHE A 214 18.29 9.19 -11.21
C PHE A 214 17.98 8.16 -12.30
N LEU A 215 16.73 7.68 -12.40
CA LEU A 215 16.31 6.73 -13.44
C LEU A 215 16.42 7.33 -14.85
N LEU A 216 15.94 8.58 -15.05
CA LEU A 216 16.01 9.26 -16.32
C LEU A 216 17.46 9.52 -16.78
N LYS A 217 18.36 9.80 -15.83
CA LYS A 217 19.78 9.96 -16.12
C LYS A 217 20.40 8.62 -16.56
N LYS A 218 20.05 7.53 -15.88
CA LYS A 218 20.57 6.19 -16.21
C LYS A 218 20.12 5.69 -17.58
N GLU A 219 18.90 6.00 -18.02
CA GLU A 219 18.41 5.67 -19.37
C GLU A 219 19.08 6.50 -20.47
N ARG A 220 19.62 7.68 -20.13
CA ARG A 220 20.33 8.55 -21.09
C ARG A 220 21.79 8.18 -21.27
N ASP A 221 22.39 7.55 -20.26
CA ASP A 221 23.82 7.21 -20.23
C ASP A 221 24.08 5.73 -20.63
N GLY A 222 23.05 4.93 -20.93
CA GLY A 222 23.11 3.54 -21.40
C GLY A 222 22.53 3.37 -22.77
#